data_25e5d54ebf56e4c1fbbbda9b1d374150
#
_entry.id   25e5d54ebf56e4c1fbbbda9b1d374150
#
_cell.length_a   1.000
_cell.length_b   1.000
_cell.length_c   1.000
_cell.angle_alpha   90.00
_cell.angle_beta   90.00
_cell.angle_gamma   90.00
#
_symmetry.space_group_name_H-M   'P 1'
#
loop_
_entity.id
_entity.type
_entity.pdbx_description
1 polymer ?
#
loop_
_entity_poly.entity_id
_entity_poly.type
_entity_poly.pdbx_seq_one_letter_code
_entity_poly.pdbx_strand_id
1 'polypeptide(L)'
;MNRVLCACLLAACGTVANAQLTTQQVASGIDRPVFVTHAGDGSGRLFVIEQEGAIRIIDADGTLLPTPFLDIDGTVRNGDSGGDERGLLGLAFHPDYATEGAAGEGKFYVDYTGVGGDTYVAEYQVSAGNANVADAGTARIVMFIDQPFSNHNGGWLSFGPDGYLYVASGDGGSGNDPQNNASRLNERLGKIHRIDIDGDDDFPSDANQNYEIPSDNPFVGTAGAFESIWHYGLRNPWRTSFDTATGDMWIADVGQNAWEEVNHNVDNVGGLNYGWRCREGLHSTGLSCSSTGHTQPQHEYSHGGGNCSITGGYVYRGCELGEDYQGLYFFGDYCGGSVWTLDPSNGYAVNTEFSFGFGLASFGQGQDGELYVTDVFGGQVFKIINPSAPDENDNGISDACEATKTSCPADLTGDGELDFFDVSAFLDAFAAEDPAADFTADGEYDFFDVSAFLDFFGKGCP
;
A
#
# COMPACT_ATOMS: atom_id res chain seq x y z
N MET A 1 -24.25 30.41 65.14
CA MET A 1 -24.13 29.04 64.59
C MET A 1 -24.37 29.13 63.07
N ASN A 2 -23.32 29.37 62.30
CA ASN A 2 -23.37 29.41 60.85
C ASN A 2 -22.92 28.05 60.32
N ARG A 3 -23.81 27.36 59.64
CA ARG A 3 -23.47 26.15 58.89
C ARG A 3 -23.07 26.52 57.47
N VAL A 4 -21.81 26.27 57.16
CA VAL A 4 -21.28 26.33 55.77
C VAL A 4 -21.66 25.03 55.07
N LEU A 5 -22.50 25.10 54.04
CA LEU A 5 -22.72 23.99 53.11
C LEU A 5 -21.58 23.96 52.09
N CYS A 6 -20.78 22.89 52.15
CA CYS A 6 -19.80 22.57 51.12
C CYS A 6 -20.51 21.77 50.01
N ALA A 7 -20.71 22.42 48.84
CA ALA A 7 -21.20 21.73 47.64
C ALA A 7 -20.00 21.04 46.93
N CYS A 8 -19.96 19.70 46.98
CA CYS A 8 -19.07 18.92 46.13
C CYS A 8 -19.61 18.91 44.71
N LEU A 9 -18.95 19.60 43.79
CA LEU A 9 -19.10 19.35 42.36
C LEU A 9 -18.47 17.99 42.03
N LEU A 10 -19.30 17.01 41.74
CA LEU A 10 -18.89 15.79 41.06
C LEU A 10 -18.68 16.16 39.58
N ALA A 11 -17.43 16.26 39.16
CA ALA A 11 -17.08 16.24 37.76
C ALA A 11 -17.41 14.83 37.24
N ALA A 12 -18.43 14.72 36.43
CA ALA A 12 -18.69 13.53 35.66
C ALA A 12 -17.57 13.44 34.61
N CYS A 13 -16.57 12.58 34.88
CA CYS A 13 -15.62 12.16 33.85
C CYS A 13 -16.44 11.24 32.91
N GLY A 14 -16.97 11.83 31.84
CA GLY A 14 -17.56 11.06 30.78
C GLY A 14 -16.41 10.28 30.13
N THR A 15 -16.47 8.95 30.24
CA THR A 15 -15.68 8.09 29.37
C THR A 15 -16.22 8.34 27.97
N VAL A 16 -15.48 9.10 27.17
CA VAL A 16 -15.68 9.11 25.72
C VAL A 16 -15.41 7.65 25.29
N ALA A 17 -16.45 6.92 24.95
CA ALA A 17 -16.29 5.66 24.26
C ALA A 17 -15.63 6.03 22.94
N ASN A 18 -14.34 5.71 22.76
CA ASN A 18 -13.74 5.74 21.42
C ASN A 18 -14.62 4.85 20.56
N ALA A 19 -15.29 5.43 19.57
CA ALA A 19 -16.00 4.62 18.62
C ALA A 19 -14.95 3.79 17.88
N GLN A 20 -15.20 2.52 17.85
CA GLN A 20 -14.37 1.54 17.19
C GLN A 20 -14.45 1.77 15.68
N LEU A 21 -13.34 1.73 14.97
CA LEU A 21 -13.31 1.73 13.51
C LEU A 21 -14.22 0.61 12.98
N THR A 22 -14.73 0.83 11.80
CA THR A 22 -15.56 -0.16 11.09
C THR A 22 -15.25 -0.11 9.60
N THR A 23 -15.99 -0.86 8.80
CA THR A 23 -15.83 -0.90 7.36
C THR A 23 -17.12 -0.51 6.65
N GLN A 24 -16.97 0.18 5.52
CA GLN A 24 -18.04 0.50 4.58
C GLN A 24 -17.80 -0.22 3.26
N GLN A 25 -18.77 -0.99 2.79
CA GLN A 25 -18.66 -1.65 1.48
C GLN A 25 -18.63 -0.61 0.37
N VAL A 26 -17.59 -0.67 -0.47
CA VAL A 26 -17.40 0.17 -1.65
C VAL A 26 -17.92 -0.54 -2.90
N ALA A 27 -17.57 -1.82 -3.08
CA ALA A 27 -18.01 -2.60 -4.22
C ALA A 27 -18.25 -4.07 -3.86
N SER A 28 -18.99 -4.76 -4.70
CA SER A 28 -19.24 -6.21 -4.62
C SER A 28 -19.38 -6.82 -6.01
N GLY A 29 -19.35 -8.16 -6.09
CA GLY A 29 -19.43 -8.88 -7.37
C GLY A 29 -18.07 -8.96 -8.08
N ILE A 30 -16.98 -8.90 -7.33
CA ILE A 30 -15.61 -9.06 -7.78
C ILE A 30 -15.17 -10.50 -7.46
N ASP A 31 -14.59 -11.21 -8.41
CA ASP A 31 -14.24 -12.61 -8.18
C ASP A 31 -12.91 -12.72 -7.45
N ARG A 32 -12.94 -13.23 -6.20
CA ARG A 32 -11.76 -13.44 -5.35
C ARG A 32 -10.79 -12.25 -5.33
N PRO A 33 -11.23 -11.06 -4.83
CA PRO A 33 -10.38 -9.89 -4.78
C PRO A 33 -9.22 -10.10 -3.80
N VAL A 34 -7.98 -9.95 -4.27
CA VAL A 34 -6.76 -10.20 -3.50
C VAL A 34 -5.86 -8.97 -3.34
N PHE A 35 -6.19 -7.87 -4.02
CA PHE A 35 -5.47 -6.60 -3.87
C PHE A 35 -6.31 -5.43 -4.39
N VAL A 36 -6.10 -4.24 -3.82
CA VAL A 36 -6.68 -2.98 -4.28
C VAL A 36 -5.64 -1.88 -4.20
N THR A 37 -5.59 -1.04 -5.24
CA THR A 37 -4.64 0.08 -5.35
C THR A 37 -5.19 1.18 -6.25
N HIS A 38 -4.40 2.22 -6.52
CA HIS A 38 -4.74 3.35 -7.40
C HIS A 38 -3.63 3.58 -8.44
N ALA A 39 -3.95 4.32 -9.51
CA ALA A 39 -2.98 4.63 -10.56
C ALA A 39 -2.16 5.90 -10.30
N GLY A 40 -2.45 6.68 -9.28
CA GLY A 40 -1.79 7.97 -9.02
C GLY A 40 -2.12 9.06 -10.06
N ASP A 41 -3.21 8.90 -10.82
CA ASP A 41 -3.56 9.72 -11.99
C ASP A 41 -4.59 10.83 -11.68
N GLY A 42 -4.91 11.03 -10.40
CA GLY A 42 -5.91 12.02 -9.98
C GLY A 42 -7.36 11.64 -10.26
N SER A 43 -7.61 10.47 -10.84
CA SER A 43 -8.97 10.05 -11.22
C SER A 43 -9.83 9.56 -10.05
N GLY A 44 -9.23 9.26 -8.90
CA GLY A 44 -9.93 8.66 -7.76
C GLY A 44 -10.37 7.20 -7.98
N ARG A 45 -10.00 6.57 -9.11
CA ARG A 45 -10.32 5.18 -9.40
C ARG A 45 -9.52 4.22 -8.55
N LEU A 46 -10.16 3.12 -8.12
CA LEU A 46 -9.49 1.99 -7.51
C LEU A 46 -9.39 0.83 -8.50
N PHE A 47 -8.25 0.17 -8.51
CA PHE A 47 -7.97 -1.01 -9.32
C PHE A 47 -7.90 -2.22 -8.41
N VAL A 48 -8.72 -3.23 -8.69
CA VAL A 48 -8.87 -4.43 -7.86
C VAL A 48 -8.44 -5.65 -8.65
N ILE A 49 -7.52 -6.42 -8.08
CA ILE A 49 -7.09 -7.69 -8.67
C ILE A 49 -8.09 -8.79 -8.31
N GLU A 50 -8.61 -9.46 -9.33
CA GLU A 50 -9.23 -10.78 -9.23
C GLU A 50 -8.14 -11.85 -9.37
N GLN A 51 -8.04 -12.76 -8.40
CA GLN A 51 -6.96 -13.76 -8.34
C GLN A 51 -6.85 -14.61 -9.61
N GLU A 52 -7.95 -14.80 -10.32
CA GLU A 52 -8.03 -15.61 -11.54
C GLU A 52 -7.38 -14.96 -12.77
N GLY A 53 -7.09 -13.65 -12.75
CA GLY A 53 -6.33 -13.01 -13.83
C GLY A 53 -6.95 -11.74 -14.39
N ALA A 54 -7.98 -11.16 -13.76
CA ALA A 54 -8.53 -9.90 -14.19
C ALA A 54 -8.19 -8.75 -13.22
N ILE A 55 -8.14 -7.52 -13.73
CA ILE A 55 -8.09 -6.29 -12.96
C ILE A 55 -9.38 -5.53 -13.21
N ARG A 56 -10.12 -5.23 -12.14
CA ARG A 56 -11.37 -4.48 -12.20
C ARG A 56 -11.15 -3.03 -11.79
N ILE A 57 -12.01 -2.14 -12.25
CA ILE A 57 -12.02 -0.73 -11.84
C ILE A 57 -13.30 -0.48 -11.02
N ILE A 58 -13.11 0.14 -9.86
CA ILE A 58 -14.16 0.86 -9.14
C ILE A 58 -13.92 2.33 -9.43
N ASP A 59 -14.89 2.99 -10.06
CA ASP A 59 -14.80 4.41 -10.41
C ASP A 59 -14.90 5.30 -9.15
N ALA A 60 -14.55 6.57 -9.28
CA ALA A 60 -14.55 7.52 -8.15
C ALA A 60 -15.91 7.65 -7.44
N ASP A 61 -17.01 7.37 -8.15
CA ASP A 61 -18.36 7.35 -7.57
C ASP A 61 -18.73 6.02 -6.88
N GLY A 62 -17.80 5.06 -6.78
CA GLY A 62 -18.01 3.72 -6.21
C GLY A 62 -18.62 2.71 -7.20
N THR A 63 -18.80 3.07 -8.47
CA THR A 63 -19.35 2.16 -9.48
C THR A 63 -18.31 1.15 -9.94
N LEU A 64 -18.58 -0.16 -9.79
CA LEU A 64 -17.78 -1.21 -10.41
C LEU A 64 -18.03 -1.22 -11.91
N LEU A 65 -16.98 -0.91 -12.70
CA LEU A 65 -17.10 -0.89 -14.16
C LEU A 65 -17.33 -2.32 -14.71
N PRO A 66 -18.20 -2.46 -15.73
CA PRO A 66 -18.58 -3.79 -16.25
C PRO A 66 -17.45 -4.47 -17.04
N THR A 67 -16.53 -3.69 -17.64
CA THR A 67 -15.41 -4.20 -18.43
C THR A 67 -14.15 -4.22 -17.54
N PRO A 68 -13.40 -5.34 -17.47
CA PRO A 68 -12.11 -5.37 -16.80
C PRO A 68 -11.13 -4.36 -17.40
N PHE A 69 -10.24 -3.80 -16.57
CA PHE A 69 -9.12 -3.00 -17.03
C PHE A 69 -8.11 -3.85 -17.80
N LEU A 70 -7.76 -5.01 -17.25
CA LEU A 70 -6.96 -6.04 -17.89
C LEU A 70 -7.62 -7.40 -17.65
N ASP A 71 -7.56 -8.27 -18.66
CA ASP A 71 -8.00 -9.66 -18.55
C ASP A 71 -6.93 -10.56 -19.19
N ILE A 72 -6.24 -11.34 -18.36
CA ILE A 72 -5.18 -12.27 -18.72
C ILE A 72 -5.43 -13.67 -18.12
N ASP A 73 -6.68 -14.03 -17.84
CA ASP A 73 -7.06 -15.30 -17.21
C ASP A 73 -6.50 -16.53 -17.94
N GLY A 74 -6.43 -16.45 -19.28
CA GLY A 74 -5.84 -17.49 -20.11
C GLY A 74 -4.33 -17.72 -19.94
N THR A 75 -3.62 -16.78 -19.28
CA THR A 75 -2.17 -16.83 -19.03
C THR A 75 -1.86 -17.17 -17.57
N VAL A 76 -2.78 -16.82 -16.68
CA VAL A 76 -2.65 -16.99 -15.23
C VAL A 76 -3.04 -18.40 -14.82
N ARG A 77 -2.32 -18.96 -13.88
CA ARG A 77 -2.70 -20.21 -13.20
C ARG A 77 -3.83 -19.93 -12.24
N ASN A 78 -5.04 -20.34 -12.60
CA ASN A 78 -6.20 -20.24 -11.73
C ASN A 78 -6.04 -21.13 -10.51
N GLY A 79 -6.30 -20.57 -9.32
CA GLY A 79 -6.38 -21.31 -8.09
C GLY A 79 -7.63 -22.19 -8.06
N ASP A 80 -7.47 -23.50 -8.18
CA ASP A 80 -8.58 -24.46 -8.22
C ASP A 80 -9.29 -24.64 -6.87
N SER A 81 -8.80 -24.00 -5.79
CA SER A 81 -9.34 -24.16 -4.44
C SER A 81 -9.09 -22.93 -3.57
N GLY A 82 -9.89 -22.78 -2.52
CA GLY A 82 -9.78 -21.64 -1.57
C GLY A 82 -8.46 -21.53 -0.79
N GLY A 83 -7.54 -22.48 -0.96
CA GLY A 83 -6.19 -22.45 -0.38
C GLY A 83 -5.07 -22.38 -1.42
N ASP A 84 -5.37 -22.16 -2.70
CA ASP A 84 -4.34 -21.93 -3.72
C ASP A 84 -3.83 -20.50 -3.64
N GLU A 85 -2.52 -20.33 -3.47
CA GLU A 85 -1.87 -19.03 -3.37
C GLU A 85 -1.48 -18.45 -4.73
N ARG A 86 -1.61 -19.25 -5.81
CA ARG A 86 -1.28 -18.85 -7.18
C ARG A 86 -2.36 -17.97 -7.79
N GLY A 87 -2.00 -17.22 -8.79
CA GLY A 87 -2.93 -16.34 -9.49
C GLY A 87 -2.28 -15.06 -9.97
N LEU A 88 -3.09 -14.06 -10.26
CA LEU A 88 -2.68 -12.67 -10.39
C LEU A 88 -2.62 -12.08 -8.98
N LEU A 89 -1.44 -11.63 -8.54
CA LEU A 89 -1.19 -11.35 -7.13
C LEU A 89 -0.75 -9.91 -6.84
N GLY A 90 -0.13 -9.24 -7.81
CA GLY A 90 0.42 -7.90 -7.64
C GLY A 90 0.12 -6.96 -8.80
N LEU A 91 0.02 -5.66 -8.49
CA LEU A 91 -0.18 -4.58 -9.44
C LEU A 91 0.52 -3.32 -8.93
N ALA A 92 1.34 -2.71 -9.79
CA ALA A 92 1.94 -1.41 -9.55
C ALA A 92 1.87 -0.56 -10.81
N PHE A 93 1.44 0.68 -10.68
CA PHE A 93 1.48 1.66 -11.76
C PHE A 93 2.82 2.38 -11.76
N HIS A 94 3.34 2.69 -12.96
CA HIS A 94 4.56 3.47 -13.08
C HIS A 94 4.41 4.84 -12.40
N PRO A 95 5.42 5.39 -11.73
CA PRO A 95 5.33 6.73 -11.13
C PRO A 95 4.91 7.81 -12.12
N ASP A 96 5.34 7.68 -13.37
CA ASP A 96 4.97 8.58 -14.48
C ASP A 96 3.75 8.10 -15.28
N TYR A 97 2.91 7.21 -14.74
CA TYR A 97 1.75 6.65 -15.44
C TYR A 97 0.85 7.73 -16.05
N ALA A 98 0.63 8.83 -15.31
CA ALA A 98 -0.20 9.95 -15.73
C ALA A 98 0.59 11.09 -16.41
N THR A 99 1.92 10.98 -16.53
CA THR A 99 2.77 12.05 -17.06
C THR A 99 2.85 11.95 -18.59
N GLU A 100 2.14 12.85 -19.29
CA GLU A 100 2.13 12.88 -20.75
C GLU A 100 3.52 13.00 -21.36
N GLY A 101 3.88 12.11 -22.27
CA GLY A 101 5.15 12.07 -22.97
C GLY A 101 6.32 11.47 -22.18
N ALA A 102 6.10 11.07 -20.92
CA ALA A 102 7.12 10.35 -20.15
C ALA A 102 7.30 8.89 -20.64
N ALA A 103 8.46 8.29 -20.34
CA ALA A 103 8.71 6.89 -20.69
C ALA A 103 7.77 5.91 -19.99
N GLY A 104 7.27 6.29 -18.80
CA GLY A 104 6.33 5.52 -18.00
C GLY A 104 4.86 5.79 -18.28
N GLU A 105 4.53 6.73 -19.20
CA GLU A 105 3.14 7.07 -19.52
C GLU A 105 2.31 5.83 -19.85
N GLY A 106 1.23 5.62 -19.08
CA GLY A 106 0.29 4.53 -19.25
C GLY A 106 0.84 3.13 -18.94
N LYS A 107 2.06 2.99 -18.41
CA LYS A 107 2.65 1.70 -18.05
C LYS A 107 2.25 1.25 -16.65
N PHE A 108 2.04 -0.05 -16.51
CA PHE A 108 1.83 -0.70 -15.23
C PHE A 108 2.42 -2.11 -15.24
N TYR A 109 2.61 -2.66 -14.06
CA TYR A 109 3.30 -3.92 -13.84
C TYR A 109 2.42 -4.85 -13.02
N VAL A 110 2.43 -6.13 -13.38
CA VAL A 110 1.71 -7.17 -12.64
C VAL A 110 2.64 -8.31 -12.26
N ASP A 111 2.39 -8.92 -11.11
CA ASP A 111 2.97 -10.19 -10.71
C ASP A 111 1.89 -11.27 -10.81
N TYR A 112 2.21 -12.36 -11.49
CA TYR A 112 1.28 -13.49 -11.60
C TYR A 112 2.01 -14.83 -11.69
N THR A 113 1.33 -15.87 -11.22
CA THR A 113 1.75 -17.25 -11.50
C THR A 113 1.20 -17.66 -12.85
N GLY A 114 2.08 -18.00 -13.80
CA GLY A 114 1.67 -18.48 -15.12
C GLY A 114 1.11 -19.91 -15.07
N VAL A 115 0.49 -20.36 -16.16
CA VAL A 115 -0.11 -21.69 -16.27
C VAL A 115 0.87 -22.84 -15.97
N GLY A 116 2.19 -22.61 -16.14
CA GLY A 116 3.26 -23.54 -15.79
C GLY A 116 3.51 -23.69 -14.30
N GLY A 117 3.08 -22.71 -13.51
CA GLY A 117 3.30 -22.65 -12.05
C GLY A 117 4.39 -21.68 -11.61
N ASP A 118 5.13 -21.09 -12.54
CA ASP A 118 6.21 -20.15 -12.27
C ASP A 118 5.72 -18.70 -12.16
N THR A 119 6.46 -17.85 -11.47
CA THR A 119 6.14 -16.44 -11.29
C THR A 119 6.68 -15.58 -12.44
N TYR A 120 5.85 -14.69 -12.93
CA TYR A 120 6.15 -13.69 -13.94
C TYR A 120 5.81 -12.30 -13.43
N VAL A 121 6.77 -11.39 -13.52
CA VAL A 121 6.52 -9.94 -13.46
C VAL A 121 6.47 -9.43 -14.89
N ALA A 122 5.38 -8.79 -15.27
CA ALA A 122 5.17 -8.31 -16.63
C ALA A 122 4.69 -6.86 -16.67
N GLU A 123 5.24 -6.11 -17.64
CA GLU A 123 4.80 -4.77 -18.01
C GLU A 123 3.66 -4.86 -19.00
N TYR A 124 2.67 -3.99 -18.83
CA TYR A 124 1.58 -3.75 -19.75
C TYR A 124 1.39 -2.25 -20.01
N GLN A 125 0.64 -1.92 -21.05
CA GLN A 125 0.32 -0.55 -21.45
C GLN A 125 -1.21 -0.35 -21.44
N VAL A 126 -1.66 0.80 -20.94
CA VAL A 126 -3.05 1.23 -21.11
C VAL A 126 -3.36 1.45 -22.60
N SER A 127 -4.58 1.15 -23.03
CA SER A 127 -5.00 1.34 -24.43
C SER A 127 -5.05 2.83 -24.81
N ALA A 128 -4.52 3.16 -25.98
CA ALA A 128 -4.62 4.51 -26.50
C ALA A 128 -6.07 4.93 -26.65
N GLY A 129 -6.47 6.03 -25.99
CA GLY A 129 -7.81 6.59 -26.08
C GLY A 129 -8.89 5.96 -25.19
N ASN A 130 -8.52 5.02 -24.31
CA ASN A 130 -9.40 4.51 -23.25
C ASN A 130 -8.63 4.18 -21.98
N ALA A 131 -8.63 5.09 -21.02
CA ALA A 131 -7.94 4.94 -19.75
C ALA A 131 -8.50 3.81 -18.85
N ASN A 132 -9.66 3.24 -19.18
CA ASN A 132 -10.31 2.17 -18.43
C ASN A 132 -10.03 0.77 -19.01
N VAL A 133 -9.17 0.66 -20.03
CA VAL A 133 -8.83 -0.63 -20.66
C VAL A 133 -7.34 -0.68 -20.98
N ALA A 134 -6.66 -1.73 -20.56
CA ALA A 134 -5.29 -2.02 -20.94
C ALA A 134 -5.23 -2.86 -22.22
N ASP A 135 -4.10 -2.80 -22.93
CA ASP A 135 -3.84 -3.65 -24.09
C ASP A 135 -3.06 -4.91 -23.65
N ALA A 136 -3.77 -6.03 -23.51
CA ALA A 136 -3.16 -7.31 -23.13
C ALA A 136 -2.10 -7.81 -24.14
N GLY A 137 -2.10 -7.28 -25.37
CA GLY A 137 -1.11 -7.61 -26.40
C GLY A 137 0.24 -6.93 -26.21
N THR A 138 0.36 -5.98 -25.28
CA THR A 138 1.61 -5.24 -24.99
C THR A 138 2.52 -5.92 -23.97
N ALA A 139 2.16 -7.09 -23.47
CA ALA A 139 2.88 -7.82 -22.44
C ALA A 139 4.39 -7.92 -22.73
N ARG A 140 5.23 -7.44 -21.82
CA ARG A 140 6.68 -7.60 -21.81
C ARG A 140 7.09 -8.21 -20.47
N ILE A 141 7.71 -9.39 -20.49
CA ILE A 141 8.21 -9.98 -19.25
C ILE A 141 9.37 -9.13 -18.73
N VAL A 142 9.29 -8.72 -17.48
CA VAL A 142 10.33 -7.98 -16.77
C VAL A 142 11.20 -8.94 -15.97
N MET A 143 10.59 -9.83 -15.19
CA MET A 143 11.31 -10.82 -14.38
C MET A 143 10.57 -12.15 -14.40
N PHE A 144 11.33 -13.23 -14.42
CA PHE A 144 10.86 -14.60 -14.27
C PHE A 144 11.51 -15.25 -13.05
N ILE A 145 10.72 -15.97 -12.26
CA ILE A 145 11.18 -16.72 -11.09
C ILE A 145 10.61 -18.14 -11.15
N ASP A 146 11.48 -19.14 -11.21
CA ASP A 146 11.13 -20.57 -11.17
C ASP A 146 10.55 -20.93 -9.80
N GLN A 147 9.37 -21.59 -9.77
CA GLN A 147 8.64 -21.92 -8.56
C GLN A 147 8.60 -23.44 -8.34
N PRO A 148 9.30 -23.96 -7.33
CA PRO A 148 9.37 -25.40 -7.09
C PRO A 148 8.07 -26.01 -6.52
N PHE A 149 7.22 -25.20 -5.90
CA PHE A 149 5.95 -25.62 -5.30
C PHE A 149 4.83 -24.61 -5.61
N SER A 150 3.59 -24.96 -5.24
CA SER A 150 2.39 -24.19 -5.57
C SER A 150 2.01 -23.14 -4.52
N ASN A 151 2.81 -22.95 -3.49
CA ASN A 151 2.56 -22.05 -2.39
C ASN A 151 3.78 -21.17 -2.08
N HIS A 152 3.62 -20.17 -1.24
CA HIS A 152 4.59 -19.12 -0.93
C HIS A 152 5.05 -18.38 -2.21
N ASN A 153 4.07 -17.92 -2.97
CA ASN A 153 4.33 -17.23 -4.23
C ASN A 153 4.75 -15.76 -4.01
N GLY A 154 4.44 -15.17 -2.84
CA GLY A 154 4.64 -13.74 -2.61
C GLY A 154 3.73 -12.89 -3.49
N GLY A 155 4.30 -12.19 -4.47
CA GLY A 155 3.55 -11.51 -5.53
C GLY A 155 3.30 -10.02 -5.28
N TRP A 156 3.82 -9.43 -4.20
CA TRP A 156 3.72 -7.99 -4.02
C TRP A 156 4.69 -7.24 -4.95
N LEU A 157 4.16 -6.16 -5.55
CA LEU A 157 4.90 -5.18 -6.34
C LEU A 157 4.64 -3.77 -5.83
N SER A 158 5.65 -2.92 -5.84
CA SER A 158 5.48 -1.46 -5.70
C SER A 158 6.71 -0.72 -6.22
N PHE A 159 6.50 0.51 -6.68
CA PHE A 159 7.60 1.44 -6.83
C PHE A 159 7.99 2.00 -5.46
N GLY A 160 9.27 2.05 -5.18
CA GLY A 160 9.81 2.72 -4.01
C GLY A 160 9.88 4.23 -4.18
N PRO A 161 10.15 4.98 -3.10
CA PRO A 161 10.33 6.44 -3.16
C PRO A 161 11.56 6.85 -4.00
N ASP A 162 12.43 5.90 -4.30
CA ASP A 162 13.61 6.05 -5.15
C ASP A 162 13.33 5.82 -6.65
N GLY A 163 12.07 5.50 -7.01
CA GLY A 163 11.61 5.30 -8.38
C GLY A 163 11.87 3.90 -8.95
N TYR A 164 12.52 3.00 -8.22
CA TYR A 164 12.76 1.62 -8.68
C TYR A 164 11.58 0.70 -8.35
N LEU A 165 11.43 -0.36 -9.14
CA LEU A 165 10.42 -1.38 -8.89
C LEU A 165 10.94 -2.41 -7.89
N TYR A 166 10.17 -2.62 -6.82
CA TYR A 166 10.39 -3.66 -5.83
C TYR A 166 9.45 -4.84 -6.06
N VAL A 167 10.01 -6.05 -5.96
CA VAL A 167 9.29 -7.31 -6.21
C VAL A 167 9.52 -8.26 -5.05
N ALA A 168 8.46 -8.74 -4.41
CA ALA A 168 8.55 -9.71 -3.33
C ALA A 168 8.27 -11.13 -3.85
N SER A 169 9.14 -12.07 -3.49
CA SER A 169 8.98 -13.50 -3.74
C SER A 169 9.02 -14.30 -2.46
N GLY A 170 8.15 -15.31 -2.32
CA GLY A 170 8.24 -16.28 -1.23
C GLY A 170 9.42 -17.25 -1.43
N ASP A 171 9.65 -18.12 -0.44
CA ASP A 171 10.75 -19.11 -0.44
C ASP A 171 10.58 -20.26 -1.46
N GLY A 172 9.47 -20.21 -2.22
CA GLY A 172 9.11 -21.21 -3.23
C GLY A 172 8.29 -22.35 -2.69
N GLY A 173 7.90 -22.32 -1.41
CA GLY A 173 6.88 -23.19 -0.85
C GLY A 173 7.38 -24.43 -0.11
N SER A 174 6.42 -25.28 0.25
CA SER A 174 6.57 -26.43 1.14
C SER A 174 6.92 -26.04 2.59
N GLY A 175 7.04 -27.01 3.49
CA GLY A 175 7.40 -26.76 4.89
C GLY A 175 8.89 -26.64 5.10
N ASN A 176 9.32 -25.70 5.94
CA ASN A 176 10.71 -25.50 6.39
C ASN A 176 11.71 -25.11 5.29
N ASP A 177 11.27 -24.50 4.20
CA ASP A 177 12.14 -24.15 3.06
C ASP A 177 13.13 -25.27 2.75
N PRO A 178 12.68 -26.39 2.15
CA PRO A 178 13.49 -27.62 2.05
C PRO A 178 14.75 -27.44 1.19
N GLN A 179 14.73 -26.42 0.32
CA GLN A 179 15.84 -26.09 -0.57
C GLN A 179 16.74 -24.99 0.02
N ASN A 180 16.33 -24.40 1.17
CA ASN A 180 17.02 -23.29 1.83
C ASN A 180 17.17 -22.07 0.90
N ASN A 181 16.14 -21.77 0.13
CA ASN A 181 16.13 -20.72 -0.87
C ASN A 181 16.23 -19.34 -0.23
N ALA A 182 15.46 -19.12 0.86
CA ALA A 182 15.35 -17.80 1.49
C ALA A 182 16.71 -17.22 1.90
N SER A 183 17.64 -18.04 2.41
CA SER A 183 18.95 -17.61 2.89
C SER A 183 20.03 -17.55 1.80
N ARG A 184 19.78 -18.10 0.60
CA ARG A 184 20.78 -18.21 -0.46
C ARG A 184 20.70 -16.99 -1.39
N LEU A 185 21.83 -16.30 -1.60
CA LEU A 185 21.88 -15.15 -2.49
C LEU A 185 21.91 -15.52 -3.98
N ASN A 186 22.16 -16.78 -4.32
CA ASN A 186 22.09 -17.30 -5.68
C ASN A 186 20.74 -17.92 -6.03
N GLU A 187 19.69 -17.48 -5.33
CA GLU A 187 18.28 -17.82 -5.56
C GLU A 187 17.44 -16.56 -5.51
N ARG A 188 16.41 -16.50 -6.35
CA ARG A 188 15.45 -15.38 -6.36
C ARG A 188 14.30 -15.55 -5.36
N LEU A 189 14.18 -16.72 -4.75
CA LEU A 189 13.09 -17.06 -3.84
C LEU A 189 13.40 -16.64 -2.40
N GLY A 190 12.36 -16.18 -1.65
CA GLY A 190 12.46 -15.67 -0.29
C GLY A 190 13.16 -14.30 -0.20
N LYS A 191 12.82 -13.41 -1.11
CA LYS A 191 13.50 -12.12 -1.35
C LYS A 191 12.54 -10.96 -1.52
N ILE A 192 13.09 -9.76 -1.34
CA ILE A 192 12.63 -8.56 -2.04
C ILE A 192 13.72 -8.19 -3.03
N HIS A 193 13.36 -8.05 -4.29
CA HIS A 193 14.21 -7.55 -5.36
C HIS A 193 13.98 -6.06 -5.55
N ARG A 194 15.00 -5.33 -6.04
CA ARG A 194 14.94 -3.93 -6.46
C ARG A 194 15.58 -3.80 -7.82
N ILE A 195 14.82 -3.35 -8.80
CA ILE A 195 15.20 -3.31 -10.20
C ILE A 195 14.83 -1.99 -10.86
N ASP A 196 15.61 -1.56 -11.83
CA ASP A 196 15.33 -0.40 -12.67
C ASP A 196 14.70 -0.87 -13.98
N ILE A 197 13.45 -0.45 -14.23
CA ILE A 197 12.69 -0.83 -15.43
C ILE A 197 12.80 0.21 -16.55
N ASP A 198 13.34 1.39 -16.26
CA ASP A 198 13.57 2.49 -17.18
C ASP A 198 15.01 2.55 -17.70
N GLY A 199 15.92 1.83 -17.04
CA GLY A 199 17.32 1.74 -17.43
C GLY A 199 17.58 0.84 -18.63
N ASP A 200 18.85 0.67 -18.96
CA ASP A 200 19.31 -0.26 -19.99
C ASP A 200 19.12 -1.72 -19.52
N ASP A 201 18.80 -2.63 -20.43
CA ASP A 201 18.63 -4.03 -20.10
C ASP A 201 20.01 -4.73 -19.89
N ASP A 202 20.29 -5.12 -18.64
CA ASP A 202 21.51 -5.86 -18.29
C ASP A 202 21.50 -7.33 -18.79
N PHE A 203 20.34 -7.81 -19.26
CA PHE A 203 20.13 -9.21 -19.66
C PHE A 203 19.68 -9.35 -21.13
N PRO A 204 20.29 -8.68 -22.12
CA PRO A 204 19.76 -8.58 -23.50
C PRO A 204 19.69 -9.92 -24.24
N SER A 205 20.24 -11.00 -23.68
CA SER A 205 20.17 -12.36 -24.20
C SER A 205 19.11 -13.24 -23.51
N ASP A 206 18.46 -12.75 -22.46
CA ASP A 206 17.43 -13.49 -21.70
C ASP A 206 16.10 -12.75 -21.78
N ALA A 207 15.22 -13.19 -22.65
CA ALA A 207 13.89 -12.59 -22.85
C ALA A 207 12.98 -12.63 -21.61
N ASN A 208 13.39 -13.33 -20.56
CA ASN A 208 12.66 -13.43 -19.28
C ASN A 208 13.20 -12.50 -18.18
N GLN A 209 14.25 -11.72 -18.48
CA GLN A 209 14.85 -10.75 -17.57
C GLN A 209 15.09 -9.46 -18.38
N ASN A 210 14.30 -8.42 -18.15
CA ASN A 210 14.36 -7.19 -18.93
C ASN A 210 14.34 -5.97 -17.99
N TYR A 211 15.45 -5.73 -17.31
CA TYR A 211 15.66 -4.63 -16.36
C TYR A 211 17.17 -4.34 -16.19
N GLU A 212 17.49 -3.18 -15.66
CA GLU A 212 18.83 -2.82 -15.19
C GLU A 212 18.96 -3.09 -13.68
N ILE A 213 20.16 -3.41 -13.22
CA ILE A 213 20.50 -3.53 -11.81
C ILE A 213 20.92 -2.16 -11.27
N PRO A 214 20.19 -1.55 -10.32
CA PRO A 214 20.65 -0.34 -9.67
C PRO A 214 22.03 -0.53 -9.04
N SER A 215 22.97 0.35 -9.38
CA SER A 215 24.39 0.20 -9.01
C SER A 215 24.67 0.25 -7.50
N ASP A 216 23.72 0.74 -6.72
CA ASP A 216 23.72 0.82 -5.26
C ASP A 216 23.00 -0.34 -4.57
N ASN A 217 22.56 -1.36 -5.33
CA ASN A 217 22.02 -2.58 -4.71
C ASN A 217 23.09 -3.27 -3.86
N PRO A 218 22.71 -3.83 -2.70
CA PRO A 218 23.66 -4.26 -1.67
C PRO A 218 24.55 -5.44 -2.08
N PHE A 219 24.18 -6.19 -3.11
CA PHE A 219 24.89 -7.38 -3.55
C PHE A 219 25.59 -7.22 -4.91
N VAL A 220 25.62 -6.00 -5.47
CA VAL A 220 26.39 -5.68 -6.70
C VAL A 220 27.85 -6.03 -6.50
N GLY A 221 28.42 -6.79 -7.45
CA GLY A 221 29.78 -7.30 -7.39
C GLY A 221 30.02 -8.46 -6.41
N THR A 222 28.99 -8.97 -5.76
CA THR A 222 29.08 -10.14 -4.87
C THR A 222 29.06 -11.43 -5.69
N ALA A 223 30.15 -12.15 -5.71
CA ALA A 223 30.30 -13.34 -6.55
C ALA A 223 29.23 -14.40 -6.24
N GLY A 224 28.43 -14.74 -7.24
CA GLY A 224 27.38 -15.75 -7.18
C GLY A 224 26.07 -15.30 -6.53
N ALA A 225 25.93 -14.02 -6.17
CA ALA A 225 24.65 -13.46 -5.78
C ALA A 225 23.86 -12.95 -6.99
N PHE A 226 22.52 -12.99 -6.92
CA PHE A 226 21.68 -12.18 -7.79
C PHE A 226 21.73 -10.72 -7.33
N GLU A 227 22.23 -9.85 -8.18
CA GLU A 227 22.47 -8.44 -7.85
C GLU A 227 21.18 -7.63 -7.73
N SER A 228 20.04 -8.17 -8.18
CA SER A 228 18.71 -7.60 -7.98
C SER A 228 18.20 -7.71 -6.52
N ILE A 229 18.82 -8.54 -5.69
CA ILE A 229 18.36 -8.75 -4.31
C ILE A 229 18.56 -7.48 -3.49
N TRP A 230 17.45 -7.01 -2.89
CA TRP A 230 17.44 -5.93 -1.91
C TRP A 230 17.44 -6.48 -0.48
N HIS A 231 16.55 -7.45 -0.20
CA HIS A 231 16.45 -8.18 1.07
C HIS A 231 16.34 -9.68 0.86
N TYR A 232 16.64 -10.46 1.90
CA TYR A 232 16.58 -11.92 1.85
C TYR A 232 16.19 -12.52 3.21
N GLY A 233 15.98 -13.83 3.24
CA GLY A 233 15.61 -14.53 4.47
C GLY A 233 14.13 -14.34 4.83
N LEU A 234 13.26 -14.18 3.83
CA LEU A 234 11.81 -14.08 3.96
C LEU A 234 11.15 -15.41 3.62
N ARG A 235 9.99 -15.71 4.22
CA ARG A 235 9.25 -16.93 3.94
C ARG A 235 8.21 -16.73 2.84
N ASN A 236 7.24 -15.87 3.09
CA ASN A 236 6.18 -15.52 2.16
C ASN A 236 5.73 -14.06 2.43
N PRO A 237 6.52 -13.07 2.03
CA PRO A 237 6.18 -11.66 2.20
C PRO A 237 4.96 -11.34 1.34
N TRP A 238 3.76 -11.48 1.98
CA TRP A 238 2.49 -11.42 1.26
C TRP A 238 2.14 -10.01 0.85
N ARG A 239 2.18 -9.06 1.81
CA ARG A 239 2.01 -7.63 1.50
C ARG A 239 3.10 -6.84 2.19
N THR A 240 3.65 -5.97 1.43
CA THR A 240 4.64 -4.97 1.82
C THR A 240 4.10 -3.61 1.42
N SER A 241 4.56 -2.55 2.04
CA SER A 241 4.22 -1.19 1.65
C SER A 241 5.35 -0.25 1.94
N PHE A 242 5.35 0.88 1.25
CA PHE A 242 6.14 2.04 1.65
C PHE A 242 5.24 3.03 2.37
N ASP A 243 5.73 3.60 3.46
CA ASP A 243 5.11 4.77 4.06
C ASP A 243 5.35 5.97 3.14
N THR A 244 4.28 6.54 2.59
CA THR A 244 4.36 7.63 1.60
C THR A 244 4.95 8.92 2.16
N ALA A 245 4.97 9.09 3.50
CA ALA A 245 5.53 10.28 4.15
C ALA A 245 7.02 10.13 4.51
N THR A 246 7.48 8.93 4.86
CA THR A 246 8.86 8.72 5.33
C THR A 246 9.72 7.93 4.34
N GLY A 247 9.10 7.13 3.47
CA GLY A 247 9.81 6.20 2.58
C GLY A 247 10.21 4.89 3.25
N ASP A 248 9.86 4.68 4.51
CA ASP A 248 10.15 3.44 5.24
C ASP A 248 9.41 2.26 4.63
N MET A 249 10.07 1.10 4.61
CA MET A 249 9.46 -0.13 4.11
C MET A 249 8.88 -0.94 5.27
N TRP A 250 7.63 -1.37 5.11
CA TRP A 250 6.93 -2.27 6.03
C TRP A 250 6.68 -3.62 5.35
N ILE A 251 7.08 -4.71 5.98
CA ILE A 251 6.99 -6.07 5.41
C ILE A 251 6.21 -6.94 6.38
N ALA A 252 5.10 -7.50 5.90
CA ALA A 252 4.38 -8.56 6.60
C ALA A 252 4.79 -9.90 5.98
N ASP A 253 5.51 -10.71 6.74
CA ASP A 253 5.99 -12.01 6.31
C ASP A 253 5.22 -13.14 7.00
N VAL A 254 4.58 -13.99 6.21
CA VAL A 254 3.74 -15.08 6.69
C VAL A 254 4.60 -16.20 7.27
N GLY A 255 4.39 -16.48 8.55
CA GLY A 255 5.03 -17.55 9.27
C GLY A 255 4.56 -18.96 8.87
N GLN A 256 5.15 -20.00 9.46
CA GLN A 256 4.83 -21.36 9.06
C GLN A 256 3.75 -22.02 9.92
N ASN A 257 3.95 -22.06 11.23
CA ASN A 257 3.07 -22.81 12.12
C ASN A 257 2.80 -22.11 13.45
N ALA A 258 3.53 -21.06 13.78
CA ALA A 258 3.53 -20.54 15.14
C ALA A 258 3.48 -19.02 15.24
N TRP A 259 4.18 -18.30 14.39
CA TRP A 259 4.39 -16.87 14.52
C TRP A 259 4.30 -16.15 13.18
N GLU A 260 3.53 -15.07 13.17
CA GLU A 260 3.47 -14.08 12.11
C GLU A 260 4.32 -12.87 12.50
N GLU A 261 4.87 -12.14 11.51
CA GLU A 261 5.77 -11.02 11.81
C GLU A 261 5.53 -9.79 10.95
N VAL A 262 5.74 -8.62 11.60
CA VAL A 262 5.79 -7.31 10.94
C VAL A 262 7.20 -6.77 11.07
N ASN A 263 7.83 -6.51 9.95
CA ASN A 263 9.14 -5.91 9.85
C ASN A 263 9.02 -4.45 9.39
N HIS A 264 9.70 -3.53 10.08
CA HIS A 264 9.82 -2.13 9.72
C HIS A 264 11.27 -1.80 9.40
N ASN A 265 11.53 -1.46 8.16
CA ASN A 265 12.84 -1.07 7.67
C ASN A 265 12.89 0.45 7.48
N VAL A 266 13.37 1.12 8.52
CA VAL A 266 13.55 2.58 8.54
C VAL A 266 14.58 2.98 7.49
N ASP A 267 14.31 4.07 6.77
CA ASP A 267 15.13 4.59 5.67
C ASP A 267 15.36 3.58 4.51
N ASN A 268 14.56 2.51 4.45
CA ASN A 268 14.65 1.45 3.43
C ASN A 268 16.10 0.99 3.15
N VAL A 269 16.85 0.63 4.18
CA VAL A 269 18.26 0.21 4.06
C VAL A 269 18.36 -1.19 3.46
N GLY A 270 19.09 -1.34 2.36
CA GLY A 270 19.27 -2.63 1.67
C GLY A 270 20.15 -3.65 2.40
N GLY A 271 20.08 -4.93 2.00
CA GLY A 271 20.95 -6.00 2.46
C GLY A 271 20.51 -6.70 3.74
N LEU A 272 19.31 -6.44 4.25
CA LEU A 272 18.83 -7.04 5.48
C LEU A 272 18.46 -8.52 5.28
N ASN A 273 18.73 -9.32 6.34
CA ASN A 273 18.39 -10.74 6.42
C ASN A 273 17.34 -10.95 7.52
N TYR A 274 16.12 -11.30 7.16
CA TYR A 274 15.02 -11.50 8.10
C TYR A 274 15.00 -12.87 8.78
N GLY A 275 15.89 -13.78 8.37
CA GLY A 275 16.25 -14.96 9.17
C GLY A 275 15.49 -16.23 8.86
N TRP A 276 14.51 -16.25 8.02
CA TRP A 276 13.87 -17.48 7.56
C TRP A 276 14.91 -18.34 6.81
N ARG A 277 15.02 -19.62 7.07
CA ARG A 277 14.22 -20.55 7.89
C ARG A 277 14.78 -20.80 9.32
N CYS A 278 15.77 -20.06 9.77
CA CYS A 278 16.36 -20.20 11.11
C CYS A 278 15.45 -19.61 12.19
N ARG A 279 14.66 -18.66 11.81
CA ARG A 279 13.73 -17.91 12.64
C ARG A 279 12.32 -17.98 12.07
N GLU A 280 11.34 -17.92 12.96
CA GLU A 280 9.95 -17.61 12.72
C GLU A 280 9.57 -16.60 13.79
N GLY A 281 9.43 -15.33 13.42
CA GLY A 281 9.45 -14.22 14.35
C GLY A 281 10.76 -14.15 15.16
N LEU A 282 10.66 -13.89 16.44
CA LEU A 282 11.79 -13.86 17.38
C LEU A 282 12.27 -15.27 17.79
N HIS A 283 11.62 -16.33 17.30
CA HIS A 283 11.80 -17.70 17.77
C HIS A 283 12.71 -18.52 16.87
N SER A 284 13.50 -19.41 17.46
CA SER A 284 14.30 -20.37 16.70
C SER A 284 13.43 -21.51 16.22
N THR A 285 13.50 -21.85 14.93
CA THR A 285 12.83 -23.02 14.37
C THR A 285 13.49 -24.33 14.76
N GLY A 286 14.71 -24.30 15.32
CA GLY A 286 15.50 -25.50 15.61
C GLY A 286 16.11 -26.19 14.39
N LEU A 287 15.91 -25.64 13.19
CA LEU A 287 16.52 -26.13 11.97
C LEU A 287 18.02 -25.81 11.92
N SER A 288 18.78 -26.69 11.21
CA SER A 288 20.22 -26.46 11.02
C SER A 288 20.45 -25.33 10.04
N CYS A 289 20.89 -24.19 10.53
CA CYS A 289 21.23 -23.01 9.74
C CYS A 289 22.09 -22.02 10.54
N SER A 290 22.67 -21.02 9.86
CA SER A 290 23.38 -19.93 10.54
C SER A 290 22.38 -18.98 11.19
N SER A 291 22.51 -18.73 12.48
CA SER A 291 21.58 -17.91 13.25
C SER A 291 22.13 -16.52 13.61
N THR A 292 23.14 -16.04 12.88
CA THR A 292 23.79 -14.76 13.16
C THR A 292 23.46 -13.71 12.10
N GLY A 293 23.30 -12.46 12.52
CA GLY A 293 23.10 -11.32 11.62
C GLY A 293 21.68 -11.16 11.09
N HIS A 294 20.68 -11.68 11.82
CA HIS A 294 19.28 -11.53 11.41
C HIS A 294 18.70 -10.22 11.93
N THR A 295 17.94 -9.55 11.08
CA THR A 295 17.05 -8.44 11.42
C THR A 295 15.84 -9.03 12.17
N GLN A 296 15.49 -8.45 13.30
CA GLN A 296 14.35 -8.90 14.10
C GLN A 296 13.10 -8.12 13.71
N PRO A 297 11.90 -8.76 13.69
CA PRO A 297 10.66 -8.05 13.51
C PRO A 297 10.38 -7.08 14.66
N GLN A 298 9.67 -6.01 14.35
CA GLN A 298 9.22 -5.06 15.37
C GLN A 298 7.98 -5.56 16.10
N HIS A 299 7.20 -6.42 15.44
CA HIS A 299 6.06 -7.06 16.06
C HIS A 299 5.91 -8.50 15.55
N GLU A 300 5.46 -9.38 16.43
CA GLU A 300 5.06 -10.75 16.11
C GLU A 300 3.77 -11.12 16.85
N TYR A 301 2.98 -12.01 16.25
CA TYR A 301 1.85 -12.60 16.94
C TYR A 301 1.73 -14.10 16.64
N SER A 302 1.15 -14.85 17.59
CA SER A 302 1.05 -16.31 17.45
C SER A 302 -0.20 -16.75 16.70
N HIS A 303 -0.16 -17.96 16.13
CA HIS A 303 -1.31 -18.66 15.54
C HIS A 303 -2.40 -19.03 16.58
N GLY A 304 -2.32 -18.49 17.79
CA GLY A 304 -3.35 -18.65 18.83
C GLY A 304 -4.60 -17.83 18.54
N GLY A 305 -5.74 -18.26 19.10
CA GLY A 305 -6.98 -17.48 19.01
C GLY A 305 -7.69 -17.49 17.66
N GLY A 306 -7.26 -18.30 16.71
CA GLY A 306 -7.83 -18.38 15.38
C GLY A 306 -6.99 -17.71 14.29
N ASN A 307 -5.91 -17.04 14.65
CA ASN A 307 -4.97 -16.44 13.71
C ASN A 307 -4.13 -17.49 13.00
N CYS A 308 -3.74 -17.21 11.74
CA CYS A 308 -2.96 -18.17 10.96
C CYS A 308 -2.06 -17.55 9.88
N SER A 309 -2.31 -16.33 9.45
CA SER A 309 -1.61 -15.73 8.32
C SER A 309 -1.80 -14.22 8.32
N ILE A 310 -0.71 -13.48 8.42
CA ILE A 310 -0.72 -12.03 8.33
C ILE A 310 -1.03 -11.58 6.90
N THR A 311 -1.88 -10.56 6.77
CA THR A 311 -2.24 -9.99 5.47
C THR A 311 -1.49 -8.71 5.14
N GLY A 312 -0.70 -8.19 6.08
CA GLY A 312 0.04 -6.95 5.91
C GLY A 312 -0.86 -5.73 5.88
N GLY A 313 -0.38 -4.64 5.40
CA GLY A 313 -1.11 -3.39 5.44
C GLY A 313 -0.29 -2.18 5.04
N TYR A 314 -0.70 -1.05 5.56
CA TYR A 314 -0.17 0.25 5.20
C TYR A 314 -0.07 1.16 6.42
N VAL A 315 0.86 2.13 6.37
CA VAL A 315 0.82 3.27 7.27
C VAL A 315 -0.29 4.21 6.80
N TYR A 316 -1.20 4.56 7.72
CA TYR A 316 -2.30 5.45 7.40
C TYR A 316 -1.80 6.89 7.18
N ARG A 317 -2.19 7.47 6.03
CA ARG A 317 -1.85 8.84 5.62
C ARG A 317 -3.05 9.60 5.05
N GLY A 318 -4.25 9.02 5.15
CA GLY A 318 -5.51 9.68 4.83
C GLY A 318 -5.95 10.68 5.88
N CYS A 319 -7.15 11.21 5.77
CA CYS A 319 -7.70 12.17 6.72
C CYS A 319 -9.00 11.71 7.39
N GLU A 320 -9.76 10.79 6.76
CA GLU A 320 -11.10 10.43 7.23
C GLU A 320 -11.13 9.69 8.56
N LEU A 321 -10.06 8.96 8.93
CA LEU A 321 -9.99 8.31 10.23
C LEU A 321 -9.67 9.29 11.37
N GLY A 322 -9.19 10.50 11.06
CA GLY A 322 -8.79 11.52 12.02
C GLY A 322 -7.31 11.45 12.42
N GLU A 323 -6.87 12.48 13.15
CA GLU A 323 -5.46 12.69 13.52
C GLU A 323 -4.89 11.57 14.40
N ASP A 324 -5.71 10.92 15.21
CA ASP A 324 -5.28 9.86 16.15
C ASP A 324 -4.73 8.61 15.41
N TYR A 325 -5.07 8.43 14.13
CA TYR A 325 -4.63 7.30 13.31
C TYR A 325 -3.46 7.63 12.38
N GLN A 326 -3.09 8.91 12.26
CA GLN A 326 -1.98 9.34 11.41
C GLN A 326 -0.66 8.67 11.82
N GLY A 327 0.00 8.03 10.86
CA GLY A 327 1.28 7.38 11.08
C GLY A 327 1.19 5.99 11.72
N LEU A 328 0.01 5.47 12.02
CA LEU A 328 -0.17 4.11 12.50
C LEU A 328 -0.12 3.12 11.32
N TYR A 329 0.61 2.02 11.50
CA TYR A 329 0.62 0.93 10.54
C TYR A 329 -0.56 -0.01 10.81
N PHE A 330 -1.46 -0.14 9.85
CA PHE A 330 -2.60 -1.05 9.88
C PHE A 330 -2.20 -2.41 9.32
N PHE A 331 -2.59 -3.49 10.01
CA PHE A 331 -2.39 -4.86 9.54
C PHE A 331 -3.49 -5.78 10.06
N GLY A 332 -3.57 -6.99 9.51
CA GLY A 332 -4.62 -7.91 9.91
C GLY A 332 -4.23 -9.38 9.72
N ASP A 333 -5.17 -10.27 10.04
CA ASP A 333 -5.02 -11.72 9.89
C ASP A 333 -6.13 -12.31 9.02
N TYR A 334 -5.73 -13.13 8.06
CA TYR A 334 -6.62 -13.78 7.10
C TYR A 334 -7.65 -14.71 7.74
N CYS A 335 -7.25 -15.50 8.75
CA CYS A 335 -8.09 -16.49 9.42
C CYS A 335 -8.95 -15.88 10.51
N GLY A 336 -8.32 -15.14 11.41
CA GLY A 336 -8.98 -14.51 12.55
C GLY A 336 -9.76 -13.26 12.16
N GLY A 337 -9.38 -12.63 11.06
CA GLY A 337 -9.97 -11.38 10.60
C GLY A 337 -9.77 -10.20 11.55
N SER A 338 -8.88 -10.32 12.52
CA SER A 338 -8.52 -9.22 13.39
C SER A 338 -7.79 -8.16 12.61
N VAL A 339 -8.12 -6.89 12.87
CA VAL A 339 -7.40 -5.73 12.34
C VAL A 339 -6.80 -4.97 13.52
N TRP A 340 -5.52 -4.70 13.41
CA TRP A 340 -4.72 -4.02 14.42
C TRP A 340 -4.02 -2.80 13.84
N THR A 341 -3.65 -1.88 14.72
CA THR A 341 -2.68 -0.82 14.45
C THR A 341 -1.41 -1.03 15.25
N LEU A 342 -0.28 -0.60 14.68
CA LEU A 342 1.03 -0.60 15.29
C LEU A 342 1.58 0.83 15.27
N ASP A 343 1.94 1.36 16.43
CA ASP A 343 2.42 2.74 16.57
C ASP A 343 3.95 2.80 16.64
N PRO A 344 4.64 3.16 15.54
CA PRO A 344 6.10 3.23 15.52
C PRO A 344 6.65 4.34 16.42
N SER A 345 5.87 5.37 16.70
CA SER A 345 6.28 6.49 17.57
C SER A 345 6.23 6.14 19.06
N ASN A 346 5.48 5.09 19.41
CA ASN A 346 5.25 4.64 20.78
C ASN A 346 5.76 3.22 21.03
N GLY A 347 6.98 2.93 20.56
CA GLY A 347 7.63 1.65 20.78
C GLY A 347 6.89 0.45 20.21
N TYR A 348 6.19 0.65 19.11
CA TYR A 348 5.38 -0.35 18.40
C TYR A 348 4.23 -0.92 19.26
N ALA A 349 3.57 -0.02 20.02
CA ALA A 349 2.37 -0.39 20.75
C ALA A 349 1.26 -0.85 19.77
N VAL A 350 0.59 -1.94 20.14
CA VAL A 350 -0.47 -2.55 19.31
C VAL A 350 -1.84 -2.27 19.91
N ASN A 351 -2.78 -1.83 19.06
CA ASN A 351 -4.19 -1.75 19.42
C ASN A 351 -5.01 -2.68 18.51
N THR A 352 -6.09 -3.24 19.05
CA THR A 352 -7.08 -3.96 18.26
C THR A 352 -8.16 -2.99 17.86
N GLU A 353 -8.36 -2.81 16.57
CA GLU A 353 -9.31 -1.84 16.03
C GLU A 353 -10.70 -2.46 15.83
N PHE A 354 -10.76 -3.55 15.08
CA PHE A 354 -12.01 -4.27 14.84
C PHE A 354 -11.75 -5.72 14.37
N SER A 355 -12.82 -6.48 14.16
CA SER A 355 -12.76 -7.79 13.50
C SER A 355 -13.50 -7.73 12.18
N PHE A 356 -12.79 -7.99 11.10
CA PHE A 356 -13.35 -8.07 9.74
C PHE A 356 -14.05 -9.41 9.49
N GLY A 357 -13.47 -10.48 10.02
CA GLY A 357 -13.92 -11.85 9.80
C GLY A 357 -12.95 -12.63 8.89
N PHE A 358 -13.27 -13.89 8.65
CA PHE A 358 -12.46 -14.79 7.82
C PHE A 358 -12.44 -14.35 6.36
N GLY A 359 -11.25 -14.32 5.76
CA GLY A 359 -11.09 -13.99 4.34
C GLY A 359 -10.57 -12.59 4.06
N LEU A 360 -10.06 -11.88 5.07
CA LEU A 360 -9.32 -10.63 4.90
C LEU A 360 -8.05 -10.92 4.08
N ALA A 361 -8.11 -10.75 2.77
CA ALA A 361 -7.00 -11.17 1.88
C ALA A 361 -5.94 -10.10 1.73
N SER A 362 -6.30 -8.82 1.78
CA SER A 362 -5.35 -7.73 1.56
C SER A 362 -5.86 -6.42 2.12
N PHE A 363 -4.92 -5.56 2.44
CA PHE A 363 -5.14 -4.12 2.50
C PHE A 363 -4.76 -3.49 1.17
N GLY A 364 -5.22 -2.26 0.96
CA GLY A 364 -4.80 -1.37 -0.10
C GLY A 364 -4.99 0.08 0.30
N GLN A 365 -4.41 0.99 -0.46
CA GLN A 365 -4.47 2.42 -0.21
C GLN A 365 -5.01 3.13 -1.45
N GLY A 366 -5.88 4.12 -1.23
CA GLY A 366 -6.32 5.07 -2.24
C GLY A 366 -5.27 6.16 -2.47
N GLN A 367 -5.44 6.92 -3.53
CA GLN A 367 -4.55 8.06 -3.81
C GLN A 367 -4.62 9.14 -2.71
N ASP A 368 -5.75 9.22 -2.03
CA ASP A 368 -6.03 10.09 -0.89
C ASP A 368 -5.42 9.59 0.44
N GLY A 369 -4.74 8.45 0.42
CA GLY A 369 -4.16 7.82 1.61
C GLY A 369 -5.16 7.00 2.45
N GLU A 370 -6.43 6.94 2.04
CA GLU A 370 -7.45 6.14 2.73
C GLU A 370 -7.24 4.65 2.53
N LEU A 371 -7.65 3.84 3.52
CA LEU A 371 -7.39 2.41 3.54
C LEU A 371 -8.60 1.58 3.15
N TYR A 372 -8.32 0.56 2.36
CA TYR A 372 -9.29 -0.42 1.89
C TYR A 372 -8.87 -1.83 2.29
N VAL A 373 -9.86 -2.73 2.38
CA VAL A 373 -9.65 -4.17 2.62
C VAL A 373 -10.48 -5.00 1.65
N THR A 374 -9.98 -6.19 1.31
CA THR A 374 -10.65 -7.12 0.40
C THR A 374 -11.15 -8.35 1.14
N ASP A 375 -12.40 -8.74 0.86
CA ASP A 375 -12.98 -10.03 1.24
C ASP A 375 -12.92 -10.98 0.04
N VAL A 376 -11.97 -11.91 0.08
CA VAL A 376 -11.72 -12.84 -1.02
C VAL A 376 -12.86 -13.82 -1.27
N PHE A 377 -13.66 -14.15 -0.25
CA PHE A 377 -14.77 -15.08 -0.36
C PHE A 377 -16.11 -14.37 -0.62
N GLY A 378 -16.29 -13.18 -0.04
CA GLY A 378 -17.48 -12.36 -0.26
C GLY A 378 -17.47 -11.63 -1.60
N GLY A 379 -16.30 -11.55 -2.25
CA GLY A 379 -16.17 -10.82 -3.51
C GLY A 379 -16.41 -9.33 -3.36
N GLN A 380 -15.86 -8.73 -2.29
CA GLN A 380 -16.17 -7.37 -1.87
C GLN A 380 -14.90 -6.57 -1.56
N VAL A 381 -15.01 -5.26 -1.75
CA VAL A 381 -14.02 -4.28 -1.28
C VAL A 381 -14.69 -3.35 -0.28
N PHE A 382 -14.02 -3.10 0.81
CA PHE A 382 -14.49 -2.21 1.87
C PHE A 382 -13.46 -1.12 2.12
N LYS A 383 -13.94 0.08 2.44
CA LYS A 383 -13.15 1.18 3.01
C LYS A 383 -13.18 1.08 4.53
N ILE A 384 -12.05 1.32 5.19
CA ILE A 384 -11.99 1.47 6.64
C ILE A 384 -12.49 2.88 6.97
N ILE A 385 -13.43 3.00 7.90
CA ILE A 385 -14.03 4.28 8.28
C ILE A 385 -14.04 4.46 9.79
N ASN A 386 -14.00 5.70 10.22
CA ASN A 386 -14.23 6.10 11.61
C ASN A 386 -15.61 6.80 11.73
N PRO A 387 -16.66 6.10 12.16
CA PRO A 387 -18.01 6.68 12.25
C PRO A 387 -18.13 7.78 13.32
N SER A 388 -17.08 8.04 14.07
CA SER A 388 -17.00 9.09 15.09
C SER A 388 -15.93 10.11 14.82
N ALA A 389 -15.36 10.12 13.59
CA ALA A 389 -14.52 11.25 13.19
C ALA A 389 -15.30 12.55 13.36
N PRO A 390 -14.71 13.60 13.93
CA PRO A 390 -15.37 14.90 14.03
C PRO A 390 -15.84 15.40 12.66
N ASP A 391 -17.08 15.87 12.61
CA ASP A 391 -17.73 16.52 11.45
C ASP A 391 -18.64 17.60 12.05
N GLU A 392 -18.06 18.75 12.44
CA GLU A 392 -18.75 19.78 13.20
C GLU A 392 -19.87 20.49 12.40
N ASN A 393 -19.77 20.41 11.07
CA ASN A 393 -20.74 21.07 10.18
C ASN A 393 -21.78 20.10 9.57
N ASP A 394 -21.70 18.79 9.91
CA ASP A 394 -22.61 17.71 9.46
C ASP A 394 -22.68 17.59 7.91
N ASN A 395 -21.59 17.86 7.19
CA ASN A 395 -21.54 17.76 5.73
C ASN A 395 -21.09 16.37 5.22
N GLY A 396 -20.73 15.47 6.12
CA GLY A 396 -20.30 14.11 5.83
C GLY A 396 -18.80 13.99 5.53
N ILE A 397 -18.02 15.07 5.70
CA ILE A 397 -16.58 15.11 5.55
C ILE A 397 -15.98 15.30 6.94
N SER A 398 -14.98 14.47 7.31
CA SER A 398 -14.27 14.66 8.58
C SER A 398 -13.59 16.03 8.64
N ASP A 399 -13.68 16.71 9.80
CA ASP A 399 -12.99 18.00 10.03
C ASP A 399 -11.49 17.93 9.73
N ALA A 400 -10.86 16.77 9.94
CA ALA A 400 -9.47 16.56 9.59
C ALA A 400 -9.21 16.66 8.08
N CYS A 401 -10.16 16.21 7.25
CA CYS A 401 -10.10 16.37 5.79
C CYS A 401 -10.35 17.81 5.36
N GLU A 402 -11.24 18.51 6.04
CA GLU A 402 -11.49 19.92 5.78
C GLU A 402 -10.30 20.79 6.17
N ALA A 403 -9.64 20.47 7.31
CA ALA A 403 -8.44 21.17 7.75
C ALA A 403 -7.29 21.03 6.73
N THR A 404 -7.18 19.88 6.05
CA THR A 404 -6.21 19.72 4.95
C THR A 404 -6.59 20.55 3.72
N LYS A 405 -7.89 20.73 3.44
CA LYS A 405 -8.37 21.62 2.38
C LYS A 405 -8.13 23.09 2.70
N THR A 406 -8.33 23.52 3.98
CA THR A 406 -8.03 24.89 4.42
C THR A 406 -6.53 25.22 4.47
N SER A 407 -5.65 24.20 4.34
CA SER A 407 -4.20 24.41 4.23
C SER A 407 -3.75 24.87 2.83
N CYS A 408 -4.64 24.91 1.85
CA CYS A 408 -4.39 25.47 0.53
C CYS A 408 -4.90 26.92 0.46
N PRO A 409 -4.07 27.94 0.75
CA PRO A 409 -4.53 29.33 0.81
C PRO A 409 -5.10 29.84 -0.50
N ALA A 410 -4.73 29.22 -1.63
CA ALA A 410 -5.17 29.63 -2.96
C ALA A 410 -6.51 28.97 -3.40
N ASP A 411 -7.01 27.96 -2.68
CA ASP A 411 -8.34 27.38 -2.87
C ASP A 411 -9.38 28.23 -2.13
N LEU A 412 -9.79 29.34 -2.76
CA LEU A 412 -10.75 30.24 -2.16
C LEU A 412 -12.19 29.79 -2.33
N THR A 413 -12.46 28.86 -3.23
CA THR A 413 -13.78 28.23 -3.36
C THR A 413 -14.00 27.13 -2.35
N GLY A 414 -12.91 26.54 -1.81
CA GLY A 414 -12.95 25.47 -0.82
C GLY A 414 -13.39 24.13 -1.41
N ASP A 415 -13.29 23.94 -2.75
CA ASP A 415 -13.70 22.72 -3.41
C ASP A 415 -12.56 21.68 -3.56
N GLY A 416 -11.31 22.10 -3.20
CA GLY A 416 -10.12 21.25 -3.24
C GLY A 416 -9.44 21.18 -4.60
N GLU A 417 -9.94 21.91 -5.62
CA GLU A 417 -9.32 22.05 -6.92
C GLU A 417 -8.79 23.47 -7.11
N LEU A 418 -7.58 23.61 -7.62
CA LEU A 418 -7.06 24.95 -7.99
C LEU A 418 -7.38 25.21 -9.46
N ASP A 419 -8.42 26.01 -9.69
CA ASP A 419 -8.87 26.31 -11.05
C ASP A 419 -9.21 27.79 -11.27
N PHE A 420 -9.89 28.06 -12.39
CA PHE A 420 -10.30 29.41 -12.73
C PHE A 420 -11.27 30.03 -11.71
N PHE A 421 -12.05 29.22 -10.98
CA PHE A 421 -13.02 29.73 -10.02
C PHE A 421 -12.33 30.31 -8.78
N ASP A 422 -11.18 29.76 -8.34
CA ASP A 422 -10.36 30.34 -7.25
C ASP A 422 -9.75 31.66 -7.65
N VAL A 423 -9.25 31.75 -8.88
CA VAL A 423 -8.75 33.02 -9.41
C VAL A 423 -9.87 34.07 -9.47
N SER A 424 -11.10 33.65 -9.83
CA SER A 424 -12.26 34.54 -9.82
C SER A 424 -12.64 34.97 -8.41
N ALA A 425 -12.67 34.04 -7.46
CA ALA A 425 -12.97 34.33 -6.06
C ALA A 425 -11.92 35.23 -5.44
N PHE A 426 -10.63 35.05 -5.74
CA PHE A 426 -9.55 35.92 -5.32
C PHE A 426 -9.75 37.35 -5.85
N LEU A 427 -10.04 37.50 -7.15
CA LEU A 427 -10.23 38.82 -7.75
C LEU A 427 -11.46 39.58 -7.18
N ASP A 428 -12.53 38.84 -6.89
CA ASP A 428 -13.72 39.40 -6.26
C ASP A 428 -13.45 39.83 -4.83
N ALA A 429 -12.76 39.02 -4.03
CA ALA A 429 -12.33 39.35 -2.67
C ALA A 429 -11.34 40.54 -2.64
N PHE A 430 -10.36 40.55 -3.55
CA PHE A 430 -9.39 41.60 -3.69
C PHE A 430 -10.04 42.95 -4.04
N ALA A 431 -11.01 42.93 -4.96
CA ALA A 431 -11.76 44.12 -5.34
C ALA A 431 -12.69 44.66 -4.22
N ALA A 432 -13.08 43.73 -3.31
CA ALA A 432 -13.91 44.09 -2.15
C ALA A 432 -13.09 44.49 -0.90
N GLU A 433 -11.75 44.46 -0.98
CA GLU A 433 -10.83 44.61 0.16
C GLU A 433 -11.20 43.62 1.30
N ASP A 434 -11.57 42.36 0.91
CA ASP A 434 -11.91 41.32 1.86
C ASP A 434 -10.62 40.69 2.43
N PRO A 435 -10.53 40.43 3.74
CA PRO A 435 -9.39 39.81 4.38
C PRO A 435 -8.94 38.47 3.75
N ALA A 436 -9.83 37.74 3.06
CA ALA A 436 -9.49 36.54 2.32
C ALA A 436 -8.50 36.80 1.17
N ALA A 437 -8.34 38.01 0.70
CA ALA A 437 -7.40 38.39 -0.35
C ALA A 437 -6.12 39.08 0.18
N ASP A 438 -5.97 39.27 1.50
CA ASP A 438 -4.76 39.77 2.16
C ASP A 438 -3.78 38.60 2.40
N PHE A 439 -3.09 38.18 1.34
CA PHE A 439 -2.17 37.04 1.34
C PHE A 439 -0.83 37.33 2.01
N THR A 440 -0.49 38.61 2.20
CA THR A 440 0.69 39.08 2.92
C THR A 440 0.42 39.35 4.40
N ALA A 441 -0.85 39.40 4.80
CA ALA A 441 -1.33 39.70 6.14
C ALA A 441 -0.82 41.07 6.69
N ASP A 442 -0.64 42.06 5.81
CA ASP A 442 -0.18 43.38 6.19
C ASP A 442 -1.32 44.43 6.26
N GLY A 443 -2.54 44.04 5.86
CA GLY A 443 -3.77 44.86 5.88
C GLY A 443 -3.88 45.83 4.71
N GLU A 444 -2.97 45.76 3.75
CA GLU A 444 -3.03 46.51 2.49
C GLU A 444 -3.36 45.53 1.34
N TYR A 445 -4.19 45.92 0.37
CA TYR A 445 -4.58 45.11 -0.76
C TYR A 445 -3.85 45.62 -2.00
N ASP A 446 -2.67 44.99 -2.28
CA ASP A 446 -1.80 45.48 -3.33
C ASP A 446 -1.21 44.35 -4.22
N PHE A 447 -0.19 44.66 -5.03
CA PHE A 447 0.45 43.74 -5.93
C PHE A 447 1.11 42.57 -5.18
N PHE A 448 1.52 42.74 -3.93
CA PHE A 448 2.19 41.67 -3.18
C PHE A 448 1.23 40.55 -2.81
N ASP A 449 -0.07 40.87 -2.56
CA ASP A 449 -1.10 39.86 -2.32
C ASP A 449 -1.41 39.07 -3.57
N VAL A 450 -1.49 39.73 -4.73
CA VAL A 450 -1.66 39.05 -6.02
C VAL A 450 -0.47 38.12 -6.30
N SER A 451 0.76 38.58 -6.00
CA SER A 451 1.96 37.80 -6.18
C SER A 451 2.00 36.60 -5.24
N ALA A 452 1.60 36.76 -3.97
CA ALA A 452 1.54 35.68 -2.99
C ALA A 452 0.45 34.66 -3.36
N PHE A 453 -0.74 35.10 -3.75
CA PHE A 453 -1.78 34.20 -4.27
C PHE A 453 -1.31 33.36 -5.45
N LEU A 454 -0.68 33.98 -6.46
CA LEU A 454 -0.19 33.30 -7.62
C LEU A 454 0.96 32.31 -7.30
N ASP A 455 1.77 32.60 -6.28
CA ASP A 455 2.81 31.70 -5.81
C ASP A 455 2.21 30.45 -5.15
N PHE A 456 1.19 30.59 -4.31
CA PHE A 456 0.44 29.46 -3.74
C PHE A 456 -0.32 28.69 -4.82
N PHE A 457 -1.00 29.38 -5.72
CA PHE A 457 -1.74 28.76 -6.83
C PHE A 457 -0.81 27.95 -7.76
N GLY A 458 0.39 28.48 -8.04
CA GLY A 458 1.37 27.80 -8.91
C GLY A 458 2.12 26.64 -8.26
N LYS A 459 2.14 26.54 -6.91
CA LYS A 459 2.73 25.41 -6.17
C LYS A 459 1.77 24.23 -6.05
N GLY A 460 0.49 24.47 -6.27
CA GLY A 460 -0.56 23.51 -6.01
C GLY A 460 -0.95 23.43 -4.52
N CYS A 461 -2.04 22.75 -4.25
CA CYS A 461 -2.39 22.32 -2.90
C CYS A 461 -1.54 21.11 -2.51
N PRO A 462 -1.10 20.98 -1.25
CA PRO A 462 -0.37 19.82 -0.76
C PRO A 462 -1.20 18.55 -0.83
#